data_d87f1fbf6e0e4ee38cf3d5416eda5cf4
#
_entry.id   d87f1fbf6e0e4ee38cf3d5416eda5cf4
#
_cell.length_a   1.000
_cell.length_b   1.000
_cell.length_c   1.000
_cell.angle_alpha   90.00
_cell.angle_beta   90.00
_cell.angle_gamma   90.00
#
_symmetry.space_group_name_H-M   'P 1'
#
loop_
_entity.id
_entity.type
_entity.pdbx_description
1 polymer ?
#
loop_
_entity_poly.entity_id
_entity_poly.type
_entity_poly.pdbx_seq_one_letter_code
_entity_poly.pdbx_strand_id
1 'polypeptide(L)'
;AAFDRFLKSRPELVLDLACGTGRMTLELASRGYDMIGVDGSADMLGEALIQNDGRYSILWLQQDMRSFELYGTVGAVTCCLDSLNYLLSPEDLSKCFATVHNYLDPDGLFLFDMNTPYKFEHTYGNNAYVLEDELVFDDGEKAAVYCGWQNTYHPESGLCDFDLTLFEELENGDYRRSDEHQVERCYNLETVKTLLANAGFELLGVWGNFDFSNPEPNCERWYFAARAIKK
;
A
#
# COMPACT_ATOMS: atom_id res chain seq x y z
N ALA A 1 -5.62 -10.59 -13.86
CA ALA A 1 -4.45 -11.49 -13.93
C ALA A 1 -4.23 -12.28 -12.62
N ALA A 2 -3.95 -11.61 -11.47
CA ALA A 2 -3.68 -12.37 -10.21
C ALA A 2 -4.93 -13.10 -9.71
N PHE A 3 -6.09 -12.44 -9.65
CA PHE A 3 -7.34 -13.09 -9.24
C PHE A 3 -7.66 -14.31 -10.11
N ASP A 4 -7.55 -14.19 -11.43
CA ASP A 4 -7.82 -15.30 -12.37
C ASP A 4 -6.82 -16.46 -12.22
N ARG A 5 -5.61 -16.16 -11.73
CA ARG A 5 -4.57 -17.16 -11.52
C ARG A 5 -4.78 -17.97 -10.24
N PHE A 6 -5.25 -17.33 -9.17
CA PHE A 6 -5.24 -17.93 -7.83
C PHE A 6 -6.63 -18.21 -7.25
N LEU A 7 -7.68 -17.59 -7.78
CA LEU A 7 -9.06 -17.86 -7.36
C LEU A 7 -9.77 -18.76 -8.38
N LYS A 8 -10.65 -19.62 -7.87
CA LYS A 8 -11.50 -20.51 -8.71
C LYS A 8 -12.64 -19.76 -9.38
N SER A 9 -13.08 -18.66 -8.78
CA SER A 9 -14.14 -17.79 -9.27
C SER A 9 -13.75 -16.34 -8.98
N ARG A 10 -14.38 -15.44 -9.72
CA ARG A 10 -14.23 -14.00 -9.48
C ARG A 10 -14.75 -13.66 -8.08
N PRO A 11 -14.00 -12.90 -7.26
CA PRO A 11 -14.48 -12.46 -5.95
C PRO A 11 -15.64 -11.46 -6.16
N GLU A 12 -16.71 -11.60 -5.37
CA GLU A 12 -17.84 -10.67 -5.43
C GLU A 12 -17.48 -9.32 -4.83
N LEU A 13 -16.79 -9.32 -3.70
CA LEU A 13 -16.38 -8.14 -2.95
C LEU A 13 -14.87 -8.17 -2.71
N VAL A 14 -14.20 -7.06 -2.95
CA VAL A 14 -12.76 -6.87 -2.76
C VAL A 14 -12.51 -5.71 -1.80
N LEU A 15 -11.66 -5.92 -0.81
CA LEU A 15 -11.13 -4.89 0.05
C LEU A 15 -9.79 -4.39 -0.50
N ASP A 16 -9.67 -3.08 -0.69
CA ASP A 16 -8.40 -2.40 -0.91
C ASP A 16 -7.97 -1.76 0.42
N LEU A 17 -6.97 -2.37 1.07
CA LEU A 17 -6.48 -1.99 2.40
C LEU A 17 -5.29 -1.04 2.26
N ALA A 18 -5.32 0.06 2.98
CA ALA A 18 -4.44 1.21 2.78
C ALA A 18 -4.58 1.75 1.34
N CYS A 19 -5.82 2.06 0.97
CA CYS A 19 -6.18 2.39 -0.41
C CYS A 19 -5.70 3.78 -0.86
N GLY A 20 -5.24 4.64 0.07
CA GLY A 20 -4.78 5.99 -0.20
C GLY A 20 -5.84 6.81 -0.95
N THR A 21 -5.44 7.44 -2.05
CA THR A 21 -6.32 8.23 -2.93
C THR A 21 -7.24 7.37 -3.81
N GLY A 22 -7.33 6.05 -3.56
CA GLY A 22 -8.28 5.14 -4.21
C GLY A 22 -7.93 4.72 -5.63
N ARG A 23 -6.72 4.97 -6.14
CA ARG A 23 -6.37 4.66 -7.54
C ARG A 23 -6.54 3.19 -7.89
N MET A 24 -6.09 2.26 -7.03
CA MET A 24 -6.26 0.83 -7.24
C MET A 24 -7.73 0.43 -7.07
N THR A 25 -8.39 0.97 -6.05
CA THR A 25 -9.82 0.75 -5.78
C THR A 25 -10.68 1.11 -7.00
N LEU A 26 -10.46 2.31 -7.58
CA LEU A 26 -11.18 2.80 -8.76
C LEU A 26 -10.88 1.97 -10.00
N GLU A 27 -9.63 1.55 -10.19
CA GLU A 27 -9.24 0.68 -11.30
C GLU A 27 -9.93 -0.69 -11.21
N LEU A 28 -10.02 -1.28 -10.01
CA LEU A 28 -10.74 -2.54 -9.81
C LEU A 28 -12.26 -2.36 -9.97
N ALA A 29 -12.83 -1.26 -9.46
CA ALA A 29 -14.24 -0.92 -9.68
C ALA A 29 -14.58 -0.75 -11.17
N SER A 30 -13.70 -0.11 -11.94
CA SER A 30 -13.87 0.05 -13.39
C SER A 30 -13.93 -1.28 -14.14
N ARG A 31 -13.31 -2.32 -13.58
CA ARG A 31 -13.35 -3.70 -14.08
C ARG A 31 -14.55 -4.49 -13.56
N GLY A 32 -15.45 -3.82 -12.83
CA GLY A 32 -16.71 -4.37 -12.33
C GLY A 32 -16.56 -5.21 -11.06
N TYR A 33 -15.56 -4.98 -10.21
CA TYR A 33 -15.51 -5.52 -8.86
C TYR A 33 -16.29 -4.60 -7.90
N ASP A 34 -17.03 -5.20 -6.96
CA ASP A 34 -17.56 -4.45 -5.83
C ASP A 34 -16.41 -4.19 -4.85
N MET A 35 -16.28 -2.94 -4.38
CA MET A 35 -15.10 -2.49 -3.68
C MET A 35 -15.41 -1.89 -2.31
N ILE A 36 -14.53 -2.19 -1.35
CA ILE A 36 -14.36 -1.43 -0.11
C ILE A 36 -12.95 -0.85 -0.12
N GLY A 37 -12.81 0.46 0.15
CA GLY A 37 -11.53 1.11 0.40
C GLY A 37 -11.37 1.41 1.88
N VAL A 38 -10.26 0.98 2.48
CA VAL A 38 -9.89 1.30 3.87
C VAL A 38 -8.57 2.03 3.88
N ASP A 39 -8.53 3.18 4.54
CA ASP A 39 -7.28 3.91 4.79
C ASP A 39 -7.30 4.57 6.16
N GLY A 40 -6.14 4.80 6.76
CA GLY A 40 -5.99 5.50 8.04
C GLY A 40 -6.11 7.01 7.92
N SER A 41 -5.84 7.58 6.74
CA SER A 41 -5.84 9.02 6.46
C SER A 41 -7.20 9.49 5.95
N ALA A 42 -7.80 10.44 6.67
CA ALA A 42 -9.02 11.10 6.23
C ALA A 42 -8.80 11.93 4.96
N ASP A 43 -7.63 12.55 4.82
CA ASP A 43 -7.29 13.39 3.67
C ASP A 43 -7.16 12.55 2.40
N MET A 44 -6.50 11.38 2.48
CA MET A 44 -6.41 10.43 1.38
C MET A 44 -7.79 9.94 0.93
N LEU A 45 -8.68 9.62 1.88
CA LEU A 45 -10.06 9.23 1.57
C LEU A 45 -10.88 10.38 1.00
N GLY A 46 -10.62 11.61 1.42
CA GLY A 46 -11.20 12.81 0.81
C GLY A 46 -10.87 12.90 -0.68
N GLU A 47 -9.60 12.73 -1.04
CA GLU A 47 -9.15 12.68 -2.42
C GLU A 47 -9.76 11.48 -3.19
N ALA A 48 -9.85 10.32 -2.55
CA ALA A 48 -10.48 9.14 -3.17
C ALA A 48 -11.96 9.39 -3.52
N LEU A 49 -12.68 10.08 -2.67
CA LEU A 49 -14.07 10.49 -2.90
C LEU A 49 -14.18 11.47 -4.08
N ILE A 50 -13.30 12.48 -4.14
CA ILE A 50 -13.22 13.43 -5.25
C ILE A 50 -12.91 12.70 -6.56
N GLN A 51 -11.91 11.83 -6.57
CA GLN A 51 -11.53 11.06 -7.77
C GLN A 51 -12.62 10.08 -8.20
N ASN A 52 -13.41 9.53 -7.28
CA ASN A 52 -14.56 8.67 -7.62
C ASN A 52 -15.68 9.46 -8.29
N ASP A 53 -15.93 10.69 -7.87
CA ASP A 53 -16.97 11.59 -8.42
C ASP A 53 -18.33 10.87 -8.62
N GLY A 54 -18.70 10.00 -7.67
CA GLY A 54 -19.95 9.23 -7.72
C GLY A 54 -20.03 8.17 -8.83
N ARG A 55 -18.94 7.88 -9.57
CA ARG A 55 -18.94 6.92 -10.70
C ARG A 55 -19.20 5.49 -10.27
N TYR A 56 -18.72 5.13 -9.08
CA TYR A 56 -18.84 3.75 -8.55
C TYR A 56 -19.39 3.79 -7.13
N SER A 57 -20.19 2.76 -6.79
CA SER A 57 -20.67 2.55 -5.42
C SER A 57 -19.56 1.87 -4.61
N ILE A 58 -18.72 2.65 -3.96
CA ILE A 58 -17.60 2.18 -3.14
C ILE A 58 -17.82 2.58 -1.70
N LEU A 59 -17.64 1.64 -0.78
CA LEU A 59 -17.66 1.93 0.65
C LEU A 59 -16.25 2.36 1.09
N TRP A 60 -16.10 3.64 1.47
CA TRP A 60 -14.85 4.19 1.99
C TRP A 60 -14.87 4.25 3.51
N LEU A 61 -13.87 3.69 4.18
CA LEU A 61 -13.81 3.57 5.64
C LEU A 61 -12.46 4.09 6.15
N GLN A 62 -12.52 5.08 7.06
CA GLN A 62 -11.33 5.51 7.76
C GLN A 62 -11.06 4.58 8.94
N GLN A 63 -10.10 3.66 8.79
CA GLN A 63 -9.75 2.69 9.83
C GLN A 63 -8.27 2.32 9.77
N ASP A 64 -7.75 1.84 10.90
CA ASP A 64 -6.39 1.32 11.04
C ASP A 64 -6.30 -0.10 10.47
N MET A 65 -5.32 -0.34 9.58
CA MET A 65 -5.12 -1.65 8.95
C MET A 65 -4.85 -2.80 9.94
N ARG A 66 -4.46 -2.48 11.17
CA ARG A 66 -4.20 -3.47 12.25
C ARG A 66 -5.49 -3.96 12.92
N SER A 67 -6.60 -3.21 12.78
CA SER A 67 -7.81 -3.43 13.59
C SER A 67 -9.10 -2.98 12.91
N PHE A 68 -9.14 -2.97 11.58
CA PHE A 68 -10.35 -2.61 10.85
C PHE A 68 -11.48 -3.62 11.09
N GLU A 69 -12.71 -3.14 10.94
CA GLU A 69 -13.94 -3.93 11.10
C GLU A 69 -14.81 -3.84 9.85
N LEU A 70 -15.32 -4.98 9.39
CA LEU A 70 -16.28 -5.08 8.31
C LEU A 70 -17.54 -5.81 8.81
N TYR A 71 -18.70 -5.55 8.18
CA TYR A 71 -19.94 -6.26 8.50
C TYR A 71 -19.99 -7.71 8.04
N GLY A 72 -19.09 -8.12 7.16
CA GLY A 72 -19.00 -9.46 6.60
C GLY A 72 -17.60 -9.76 6.10
N THR A 73 -17.47 -10.81 5.32
CA THR A 73 -16.21 -11.24 4.71
C THR A 73 -16.09 -10.79 3.26
N VAL A 74 -14.90 -10.80 2.73
CA VAL A 74 -14.56 -10.42 1.34
C VAL A 74 -13.82 -11.56 0.65
N GLY A 75 -14.01 -11.71 -0.66
CA GLY A 75 -13.36 -12.77 -1.43
C GLY A 75 -11.88 -12.50 -1.70
N ALA A 76 -11.45 -11.24 -1.68
CA ALA A 76 -10.05 -10.87 -1.82
C ALA A 76 -9.72 -9.58 -1.08
N VAL A 77 -8.45 -9.44 -0.67
CA VAL A 77 -7.87 -8.21 -0.12
C VAL A 77 -6.65 -7.84 -0.96
N THR A 78 -6.54 -6.58 -1.32
CA THR A 78 -5.31 -5.97 -1.87
C THR A 78 -4.71 -5.00 -0.84
N CYS A 79 -3.37 -4.95 -0.74
CA CYS A 79 -2.65 -3.95 0.05
C CYS A 79 -1.36 -3.63 -0.70
N CYS A 80 -1.39 -2.56 -1.50
CA CYS A 80 -0.38 -2.28 -2.51
C CYS A 80 0.45 -1.05 -2.14
N LEU A 81 1.56 -0.87 -2.88
CA LEU A 81 2.49 0.26 -2.74
C LEU A 81 3.12 0.34 -1.35
N ASP A 82 3.77 -0.78 -0.94
CA ASP A 82 4.59 -0.86 0.29
C ASP A 82 3.87 -0.49 1.60
N SER A 83 2.54 -0.34 1.58
CA SER A 83 1.76 0.09 2.75
C SER A 83 2.04 -0.74 4.01
N LEU A 84 2.37 -2.03 3.87
CA LEU A 84 2.73 -2.88 5.01
C LEU A 84 4.11 -2.55 5.63
N ASN A 85 4.98 -1.84 4.91
CA ASN A 85 6.25 -1.38 5.46
C ASN A 85 6.07 -0.25 6.49
N TYR A 86 4.92 0.45 6.49
CA TYR A 86 4.56 1.43 7.51
C TYR A 86 4.19 0.80 8.87
N LEU A 87 4.04 -0.51 8.94
CA LEU A 87 3.88 -1.23 10.22
C LEU A 87 5.27 -1.44 10.84
N LEU A 88 5.62 -0.63 11.83
CA LEU A 88 6.98 -0.50 12.33
C LEU A 88 7.41 -1.62 13.29
N SER A 89 6.53 -2.57 13.61
CA SER A 89 6.86 -3.72 14.45
C SER A 89 6.32 -5.03 13.86
N PRO A 90 7.01 -6.17 14.06
CA PRO A 90 6.49 -7.48 13.68
C PRO A 90 5.14 -7.81 14.33
N GLU A 91 4.89 -7.29 15.53
CA GLU A 91 3.64 -7.44 16.26
C GLU A 91 2.49 -6.75 15.54
N ASP A 92 2.71 -5.55 14.99
CA ASP A 92 1.69 -4.81 14.25
C ASP A 92 1.43 -5.45 12.88
N LEU A 93 2.48 -5.93 12.20
CA LEU A 93 2.32 -6.71 10.95
C LEU A 93 1.52 -8.00 11.20
N SER A 94 1.78 -8.67 12.34
CA SER A 94 1.03 -9.87 12.75
C SER A 94 -0.45 -9.55 13.02
N LYS A 95 -0.76 -8.42 13.68
CA LYS A 95 -2.15 -7.97 13.89
C LYS A 95 -2.85 -7.71 12.56
N CYS A 96 -2.19 -7.00 11.65
CA CYS A 96 -2.73 -6.72 10.32
C CYS A 96 -3.05 -8.02 9.57
N PHE A 97 -2.12 -8.99 9.53
CA PHE A 97 -2.37 -10.28 8.88
C PHE A 97 -3.51 -11.05 9.55
N ALA A 98 -3.59 -11.05 10.88
CA ALA A 98 -4.69 -11.70 11.59
C ALA A 98 -6.05 -11.04 11.29
N THR A 99 -6.09 -9.71 11.21
CA THR A 99 -7.31 -8.96 10.87
C THR A 99 -7.73 -9.23 9.43
N VAL A 100 -6.80 -9.21 8.47
CA VAL A 100 -7.06 -9.58 7.07
C VAL A 100 -7.59 -11.02 6.98
N HIS A 101 -6.96 -11.96 7.66
CA HIS A 101 -7.41 -13.35 7.69
C HIS A 101 -8.84 -13.47 8.24
N ASN A 102 -9.17 -12.73 9.31
CA ASN A 102 -10.50 -12.75 9.91
C ASN A 102 -11.60 -12.35 8.91
N TYR A 103 -11.34 -11.34 8.07
CA TYR A 103 -12.32 -10.81 7.13
C TYR A 103 -12.26 -11.40 5.71
N LEU A 104 -11.30 -12.26 5.39
CA LEU A 104 -11.34 -13.02 4.14
C LEU A 104 -12.34 -14.19 4.21
N ASP A 105 -12.93 -14.53 3.08
CA ASP A 105 -13.66 -15.76 2.91
C ASP A 105 -12.74 -17.00 3.07
N PRO A 106 -13.26 -18.20 3.36
CA PRO A 106 -12.50 -19.44 3.19
C PRO A 106 -11.93 -19.53 1.77
N ASP A 107 -10.65 -19.85 1.64
CA ASP A 107 -9.89 -19.82 0.36
C ASP A 107 -9.75 -18.43 -0.27
N GLY A 108 -10.14 -17.35 0.42
CA GLY A 108 -9.99 -15.97 -0.03
C GLY A 108 -8.53 -15.58 -0.22
N LEU A 109 -8.27 -14.62 -1.10
CA LEU A 109 -6.94 -14.26 -1.56
C LEU A 109 -6.48 -12.93 -0.95
N PHE A 110 -5.28 -12.92 -0.40
CA PHE A 110 -4.56 -11.71 0.01
C PHE A 110 -3.42 -11.44 -0.96
N LEU A 111 -3.46 -10.29 -1.64
CA LEU A 111 -2.42 -9.80 -2.53
C LEU A 111 -1.81 -8.53 -1.94
N PHE A 112 -0.50 -8.51 -1.80
CA PHE A 112 0.20 -7.33 -1.29
C PHE A 112 1.61 -7.25 -1.84
N ASP A 113 2.23 -6.11 -1.67
CA ASP A 113 3.65 -5.94 -1.96
C ASP A 113 4.39 -5.31 -0.78
N MET A 114 5.70 -5.49 -0.78
CA MET A 114 6.61 -4.88 0.21
C MET A 114 7.94 -4.53 -0.44
N ASN A 115 8.55 -3.46 0.04
CA ASN A 115 9.91 -3.10 -0.27
C ASN A 115 10.89 -4.12 0.30
N THR A 116 11.93 -4.45 -0.48
CA THR A 116 12.92 -5.47 -0.11
C THR A 116 14.05 -4.88 0.73
N PRO A 117 14.82 -5.71 1.47
CA PRO A 117 16.05 -5.25 2.09
C PRO A 117 17.03 -4.60 1.11
N TYR A 118 17.12 -5.12 -0.12
CA TYR A 118 17.94 -4.52 -1.16
C TYR A 118 17.58 -3.05 -1.43
N LYS A 119 16.27 -2.74 -1.51
CA LYS A 119 15.82 -1.37 -1.73
C LYS A 119 16.19 -0.45 -0.57
N PHE A 120 16.02 -0.90 0.68
CA PHE A 120 16.38 -0.11 1.87
C PHE A 120 17.89 0.15 1.94
N GLU A 121 18.71 -0.84 1.62
CA GLU A 121 20.17 -0.76 1.74
C GLU A 121 20.82 0.00 0.58
N HIS A 122 20.30 -0.13 -0.64
CA HIS A 122 20.98 0.33 -1.85
C HIS A 122 20.26 1.48 -2.56
N THR A 123 18.93 1.47 -2.60
CA THR A 123 18.14 2.50 -3.30
C THR A 123 17.77 3.63 -2.36
N TYR A 124 17.19 3.31 -1.21
CA TYR A 124 16.92 4.32 -0.21
C TYR A 124 18.21 4.78 0.47
N GLY A 125 18.92 3.86 1.13
CA GLY A 125 20.21 4.15 1.76
C GLY A 125 20.19 5.41 2.61
N ASN A 126 21.16 6.29 2.38
CA ASN A 126 21.23 7.65 2.93
C ASN A 126 21.27 8.66 1.77
N ASN A 127 20.27 8.60 0.89
CA ASN A 127 20.17 9.40 -0.31
C ASN A 127 19.27 10.63 -0.10
N ALA A 128 19.53 11.67 -0.91
CA ALA A 128 18.65 12.83 -1.00
C ALA A 128 18.32 13.10 -2.47
N TYR A 129 17.09 13.48 -2.73
CA TYR A 129 16.57 13.77 -4.05
C TYR A 129 15.93 15.15 -4.05
N VAL A 130 15.97 15.82 -5.19
CA VAL A 130 15.11 16.97 -5.46
C VAL A 130 14.21 16.57 -6.63
N LEU A 131 12.91 16.62 -6.40
CA LEU A 131 11.89 16.38 -7.40
C LEU A 131 11.24 17.71 -7.75
N GLU A 132 10.96 17.91 -9.03
CA GLU A 132 10.25 19.08 -9.54
C GLU A 132 9.04 18.60 -10.33
N ASP A 133 7.87 19.19 -10.07
CA ASP A 133 6.62 18.87 -10.74
C ASP A 133 5.77 20.14 -10.86
N GLU A 134 4.68 20.09 -11.61
CA GLU A 134 3.72 21.17 -11.76
C GLU A 134 2.35 20.74 -11.25
N LEU A 135 1.75 21.53 -10.35
CA LEU A 135 0.31 21.43 -10.06
C LEU A 135 -0.44 22.16 -11.17
N VAL A 136 -1.47 21.52 -11.71
CA VAL A 136 -2.38 22.11 -12.69
C VAL A 136 -3.73 22.30 -12.03
N PHE A 137 -4.19 23.53 -11.89
CA PHE A 137 -5.49 23.88 -11.32
C PHE A 137 -6.62 23.75 -12.35
N ASP A 138 -7.87 23.73 -11.88
CA ASP A 138 -9.07 23.56 -12.72
C ASP A 138 -9.24 24.67 -13.77
N ASP A 139 -8.72 25.87 -13.51
CA ASP A 139 -8.70 27.01 -14.44
C ASP A 139 -7.57 26.96 -15.49
N GLY A 140 -6.69 25.94 -15.37
CA GLY A 140 -5.53 25.74 -16.24
C GLY A 140 -4.28 26.51 -15.80
N GLU A 141 -4.31 27.23 -14.69
CA GLU A 141 -3.10 27.80 -14.09
C GLU A 141 -2.18 26.71 -13.56
N LYS A 142 -0.88 26.99 -13.52
CA LYS A 142 0.13 26.04 -13.08
C LYS A 142 0.96 26.67 -11.97
N ALA A 143 1.30 25.86 -10.98
CA ALA A 143 2.23 26.23 -9.91
C ALA A 143 3.36 25.20 -9.84
N ALA A 144 4.59 25.69 -9.71
CA ALA A 144 5.74 24.80 -9.53
C ALA A 144 5.73 24.18 -8.12
N VAL A 145 6.04 22.89 -8.05
CA VAL A 145 6.22 22.17 -6.79
C VAL A 145 7.61 21.57 -6.76
N TYR A 146 8.36 21.88 -5.72
CA TYR A 146 9.65 21.28 -5.44
C TYR A 146 9.56 20.43 -4.18
N CYS A 147 10.05 19.18 -4.25
CA CYS A 147 10.16 18.30 -3.11
C CYS A 147 11.63 17.95 -2.86
N GLY A 148 12.16 18.40 -1.73
CA GLY A 148 13.39 17.87 -1.17
C GLY A 148 13.06 16.60 -0.39
N TRP A 149 13.55 15.46 -0.82
CA TRP A 149 13.29 14.15 -0.21
C TRP A 149 14.61 13.58 0.29
N GLN A 150 14.73 13.33 1.60
CA GLN A 150 15.87 12.71 2.22
C GLN A 150 15.49 11.39 2.88
N ASN A 151 16.29 10.34 2.63
CA ASN A 151 16.14 9.03 3.27
C ASN A 151 17.29 8.81 4.24
N THR A 152 16.96 8.21 5.40
CA THR A 152 17.96 7.76 6.38
C THR A 152 17.64 6.35 6.82
N TYR A 153 18.39 5.36 6.32
CA TYR A 153 18.22 3.97 6.72
C TYR A 153 19.11 3.62 7.90
N HIS A 154 18.52 2.95 8.91
CA HIS A 154 19.17 2.51 10.15
C HIS A 154 19.23 0.97 10.18
N PRO A 155 20.33 0.34 9.71
CA PRO A 155 20.43 -1.12 9.60
C PRO A 155 20.22 -1.87 10.93
N GLU A 156 20.63 -1.28 12.06
CA GLU A 156 20.52 -1.88 13.39
C GLU A 156 19.06 -2.03 13.88
N SER A 157 18.18 -1.11 13.48
CA SER A 157 16.76 -1.15 13.81
C SER A 157 15.89 -1.70 12.67
N GLY A 158 16.41 -1.64 11.44
CA GLY A 158 15.68 -1.93 10.21
C GLY A 158 14.65 -0.86 9.86
N LEU A 159 14.78 0.37 10.41
CA LEU A 159 13.89 1.49 10.11
C LEU A 159 14.53 2.41 9.06
N CYS A 160 13.68 3.04 8.27
CA CYS A 160 14.07 4.07 7.31
C CYS A 160 13.19 5.31 7.51
N ASP A 161 13.81 6.43 7.84
CA ASP A 161 13.15 7.73 7.90
C ASP A 161 13.11 8.34 6.49
N PHE A 162 11.97 8.94 6.16
CA PHE A 162 11.74 9.72 4.95
C PHE A 162 11.32 11.13 5.38
N ASP A 163 12.20 12.09 5.16
CA ASP A 163 11.96 13.51 5.41
C ASP A 163 11.69 14.20 4.08
N LEU A 164 10.47 14.69 3.90
CA LEU A 164 10.04 15.42 2.71
C LEU A 164 9.82 16.87 3.06
N THR A 165 10.42 17.77 2.28
CA THR A 165 10.14 19.19 2.36
C THR A 165 9.59 19.65 1.02
N LEU A 166 8.34 20.08 1.00
CA LEU A 166 7.65 20.56 -0.19
C LEU A 166 7.65 22.08 -0.21
N PHE A 167 7.85 22.64 -1.40
CA PHE A 167 7.71 24.06 -1.69
C PHE A 167 6.72 24.21 -2.85
N GLU A 168 5.56 24.81 -2.58
CA GLU A 168 4.53 25.09 -3.57
C GLU A 168 4.55 26.56 -3.92
N GLU A 169 4.66 26.89 -5.19
CA GLU A 169 4.60 28.26 -5.69
C GLU A 169 3.20 28.85 -5.46
N LEU A 170 3.16 30.09 -4.99
CA LEU A 170 1.94 30.85 -4.78
C LEU A 170 1.76 31.86 -5.91
N GLU A 171 0.54 32.38 -6.12
CA GLU A 171 0.21 33.37 -7.15
C GLU A 171 1.10 34.62 -7.12
N ASN A 172 1.64 35.01 -5.97
CA ASN A 172 2.50 36.15 -5.81
C ASN A 172 4.00 35.86 -6.08
N GLY A 173 4.34 34.62 -6.46
CA GLY A 173 5.71 34.14 -6.67
C GLY A 173 6.46 33.76 -5.40
N ASP A 174 5.85 33.85 -4.23
CA ASP A 174 6.40 33.27 -3.00
C ASP A 174 6.20 31.75 -2.97
N TYR A 175 6.83 31.04 -2.02
CA TYR A 175 6.66 29.61 -1.85
C TYR A 175 6.11 29.28 -0.47
N ARG A 176 5.08 28.42 -0.43
CA ARG A 176 4.60 27.79 0.81
C ARG A 176 5.44 26.56 1.07
N ARG A 177 6.06 26.49 2.26
CA ARG A 177 6.76 25.28 2.72
C ARG A 177 5.84 24.43 3.56
N SER A 178 5.91 23.12 3.34
CA SER A 178 5.38 22.08 4.23
C SER A 178 6.42 20.98 4.41
N ASP A 179 6.40 20.35 5.59
CA ASP A 179 7.31 19.26 5.92
C ASP A 179 6.49 18.01 6.28
N GLU A 180 6.92 16.86 5.80
CA GLU A 180 6.33 15.57 6.12
C GLU A 180 7.43 14.60 6.55
N HIS A 181 7.16 13.82 7.59
CA HIS A 181 8.06 12.78 8.08
C HIS A 181 7.32 11.46 8.09
N GLN A 182 7.89 10.46 7.44
CA GLN A 182 7.37 9.10 7.35
C GLN A 182 8.45 8.12 7.77
N VAL A 183 8.03 6.97 8.27
CA VAL A 183 8.95 5.89 8.66
C VAL A 183 8.45 4.58 8.08
N GLU A 184 9.32 3.83 7.45
CA GLU A 184 9.07 2.46 7.03
C GLU A 184 9.99 1.48 7.74
N ARG A 185 9.54 0.22 7.81
CA ARG A 185 10.36 -0.88 8.30
C ARG A 185 10.75 -1.83 7.18
N CYS A 186 12.04 -2.13 7.14
CA CYS A 186 12.61 -3.22 6.36
C CYS A 186 12.29 -4.55 7.04
N TYR A 187 11.58 -5.43 6.34
CA TYR A 187 11.32 -6.79 6.78
C TYR A 187 12.13 -7.77 5.94
N ASN A 188 12.72 -8.79 6.56
CA ASN A 188 13.25 -9.91 5.81
C ASN A 188 12.12 -10.87 5.38
N LEU A 189 12.35 -11.60 4.28
CA LEU A 189 11.35 -12.47 3.66
C LEU A 189 10.86 -13.58 4.61
N GLU A 190 11.76 -14.15 5.40
CA GLU A 190 11.40 -15.26 6.31
C GLU A 190 10.53 -14.79 7.48
N THR A 191 10.73 -13.56 7.96
CA THR A 191 9.82 -12.95 8.94
C THR A 191 8.42 -12.81 8.38
N VAL A 192 8.27 -12.26 7.16
CA VAL A 192 6.96 -12.10 6.51
C VAL A 192 6.27 -13.45 6.31
N LYS A 193 6.99 -14.46 5.79
CA LYS A 193 6.46 -15.82 5.62
C LYS A 193 5.99 -16.44 6.93
N THR A 194 6.79 -16.29 7.99
CA THR A 194 6.46 -16.83 9.32
C THR A 194 5.20 -16.17 9.89
N LEU A 195 5.08 -14.85 9.79
CA LEU A 195 3.92 -14.12 10.27
C LEU A 195 2.65 -14.46 9.48
N LEU A 196 2.75 -14.62 8.15
CA LEU A 196 1.64 -15.10 7.31
C LEU A 196 1.17 -16.49 7.74
N ALA A 197 2.10 -17.43 7.90
CA ALA A 197 1.77 -18.79 8.32
C ALA A 197 1.10 -18.83 9.70
N ASN A 198 1.61 -18.05 10.66
CA ASN A 198 1.04 -17.90 12.00
C ASN A 198 -0.36 -17.30 11.99
N ALA A 199 -0.65 -16.41 11.04
CA ALA A 199 -1.98 -15.82 10.86
C ALA A 199 -2.97 -16.73 10.10
N GLY A 200 -2.56 -17.92 9.66
CA GLY A 200 -3.42 -18.92 9.00
C GLY A 200 -3.44 -18.83 7.48
N PHE A 201 -2.43 -18.22 6.88
CA PHE A 201 -2.29 -18.15 5.43
C PHE A 201 -1.41 -19.26 4.86
N GLU A 202 -1.82 -19.81 3.71
CA GLU A 202 -0.96 -20.53 2.79
C GLU A 202 -0.31 -19.56 1.81
N LEU A 203 1.02 -19.48 1.81
CA LEU A 203 1.74 -18.66 0.83
C LEU A 203 1.73 -19.35 -0.53
N LEU A 204 1.09 -18.73 -1.54
CA LEU A 204 1.00 -19.24 -2.91
C LEU A 204 2.22 -18.90 -3.75
N GLY A 205 2.90 -17.79 -3.43
CA GLY A 205 4.14 -17.39 -4.08
C GLY A 205 4.59 -15.99 -3.71
N VAL A 206 5.88 -15.74 -4.03
CA VAL A 206 6.53 -14.44 -3.94
C VAL A 206 7.25 -14.20 -5.26
N TRP A 207 7.10 -13.01 -5.82
CA TRP A 207 7.67 -12.61 -7.12
C TRP A 207 8.37 -11.28 -7.00
N GLY A 208 9.39 -11.09 -7.84
CA GLY A 208 10.12 -9.83 -7.95
C GLY A 208 9.54 -8.89 -9.01
N ASN A 209 8.58 -9.38 -9.82
CA ASN A 209 8.00 -8.61 -10.92
C ASN A 209 6.55 -9.06 -11.20
N PHE A 210 5.80 -8.27 -11.98
CA PHE A 210 4.42 -8.54 -12.40
C PHE A 210 4.27 -9.72 -13.38
N ASP A 211 5.34 -10.23 -13.96
CA ASP A 211 5.36 -11.44 -14.80
C ASP A 211 5.40 -12.75 -14.01
N PHE A 212 5.34 -12.66 -12.68
CA PHE A 212 5.46 -13.79 -11.75
C PHE A 212 6.81 -14.51 -11.82
N SER A 213 7.87 -13.82 -12.21
CA SER A 213 9.23 -14.34 -12.11
C SER A 213 9.69 -14.41 -10.65
N ASN A 214 10.56 -15.39 -10.35
CA ASN A 214 11.14 -15.48 -9.02
C ASN A 214 11.91 -14.20 -8.66
N PRO A 215 11.90 -13.79 -7.38
CA PRO A 215 12.66 -12.63 -6.95
C PRO A 215 14.14 -12.82 -7.22
N GLU A 216 14.75 -11.87 -7.93
CA GLU A 216 16.20 -11.78 -8.04
C GLU A 216 16.80 -11.15 -6.77
N PRO A 217 18.10 -11.40 -6.47
CA PRO A 217 18.74 -10.85 -5.26
C PRO A 217 18.68 -9.32 -5.15
N ASN A 218 18.61 -8.62 -6.27
CA ASN A 218 18.58 -7.16 -6.39
C ASN A 218 17.19 -6.60 -6.70
N CYS A 219 16.13 -7.41 -6.58
CA CYS A 219 14.78 -6.88 -6.76
C CYS A 219 14.44 -5.91 -5.63
N GLU A 220 13.81 -4.79 -5.98
CA GLU A 220 13.47 -3.73 -5.03
C GLU A 220 12.13 -3.95 -4.34
N ARG A 221 11.28 -4.83 -4.88
CA ARG A 221 9.93 -5.07 -4.40
C ARG A 221 9.57 -6.54 -4.51
N TRP A 222 8.95 -7.06 -3.46
CA TRP A 222 8.31 -8.37 -3.48
C TRP A 222 6.80 -8.23 -3.62
N TYR A 223 6.22 -9.07 -4.47
CA TYR A 223 4.78 -9.23 -4.63
C TYR A 223 4.36 -10.57 -4.06
N PHE A 224 3.38 -10.57 -3.20
CA PHE A 224 2.91 -11.76 -2.48
C PHE A 224 1.50 -12.12 -2.89
N ALA A 225 1.21 -13.42 -2.95
CA ALA A 225 -0.13 -13.96 -2.93
C ALA A 225 -0.23 -15.00 -1.82
N ALA A 226 -1.22 -14.86 -0.97
CA ALA A 226 -1.50 -15.75 0.15
C ALA A 226 -2.98 -16.10 0.20
N ARG A 227 -3.31 -17.35 0.55
CA ARG A 227 -4.67 -17.88 0.65
C ARG A 227 -5.05 -18.03 2.11
N ALA A 228 -6.24 -17.55 2.50
CA ALA A 228 -6.75 -17.75 3.85
C ALA A 228 -7.20 -19.21 4.03
N ILE A 229 -6.58 -19.93 4.98
CA ILE A 229 -6.95 -21.29 5.34
C ILE A 229 -7.86 -21.23 6.56
N LYS A 230 -9.17 -21.41 6.35
CA LYS A 230 -10.18 -21.45 7.40
C LYS A 230 -10.71 -22.88 7.54
N LYS A 231 -10.90 -23.32 8.78
CA LYS A 231 -11.46 -24.63 9.12
C LYS A 231 -12.98 -24.57 9.14
#